data_4999b9cc887299c573f260bc2d69cd5e
#
_entry.id   4999b9cc887299c573f260bc2d69cd5e
#
_cell.length_a   1.000
_cell.length_b   1.000
_cell.length_c   1.000
_cell.angle_alpha   90.00
_cell.angle_beta   90.00
_cell.angle_gamma   90.00
#
_symmetry.space_group_name_H-M   'P 1'
#
loop_
_entity.id
_entity.type
_entity.pdbx_description
1 polymer ?
#
loop_
_entity_poly.entity_id
_entity_poly.type
_entity_poly.pdbx_seq_one_letter_code
_entity_poly.pdbx_strand_id
1 'polypeptide(L)'
;MKRILLFAAVALTAIACGRPQAIVERTDVYTHVGDVSLLVDAVEITVANPASLRGLTAADFDLTGNAAGGFIDVKTGQAPAQYTEDGLVLSRKGNTLRIDATPFNYTGMREGWTKQIPWELRSSVDSALTVTAATATQQHIAVLDDCITGSFTYAGLTREYMLHLPKDADGNVIPNVPLMVWQIGGGEYDKDLMTVATANRCLVSLATEGIPCAALVFALANPNYSYSASLFPEKIELIDRNNALQMAFIDTLIEEGKVDGSRLFCAGASSGGGCTMRFMMQFPERFKAAIPCCPMDPIVPIHQVKEKYEGQFADDLVKAFQGNVYKWNGTDMVPTRMDTEAFVKLPMHFVHASSDQTCKIASSYSYIEARKRLGATQDRLRVYSDEDMAEYGLPVMLAHFSWVPLLDDYSEGSVMRWMINQF
;
A
#
# COMPACT_ATOMS: atom_id res chain seq x y z
N MET A 1 23.12 -81.26 -45.78
CA MET A 1 23.75 -79.99 -45.33
C MET A 1 22.70 -79.01 -44.92
N LYS A 2 22.43 -78.89 -43.63
CA LYS A 2 21.47 -77.94 -43.07
C LYS A 2 22.23 -76.68 -42.61
N ARG A 3 21.93 -75.53 -43.20
CA ARG A 3 22.50 -74.22 -42.75
C ARG A 3 21.61 -73.70 -41.60
N ILE A 4 22.21 -73.55 -40.45
CA ILE A 4 21.59 -72.90 -39.28
C ILE A 4 21.91 -71.40 -39.45
N LEU A 5 20.85 -70.59 -39.60
CA LEU A 5 20.94 -69.14 -39.53
C LEU A 5 20.83 -68.75 -38.05
N LEU A 6 21.88 -68.12 -37.51
CA LEU A 6 21.91 -67.57 -36.19
C LEU A 6 21.41 -66.13 -36.31
N PHE A 7 20.19 -65.81 -35.76
CA PHE A 7 19.71 -64.44 -35.59
C PHE A 7 20.30 -63.90 -34.28
N ALA A 8 21.21 -62.93 -34.39
CA ALA A 8 21.65 -62.17 -33.26
C ALA A 8 20.58 -61.04 -33.00
N ALA A 9 19.84 -61.22 -31.93
CA ALA A 9 18.97 -60.15 -31.45
C ALA A 9 19.83 -59.14 -30.72
N VAL A 10 20.00 -57.95 -31.33
CA VAL A 10 20.56 -56.77 -30.65
C VAL A 10 19.46 -56.16 -29.80
N ALA A 11 19.51 -56.44 -28.51
CA ALA A 11 18.69 -55.71 -27.54
C ALA A 11 19.21 -54.26 -27.44
N LEU A 12 18.53 -53.32 -28.09
CA LEU A 12 18.69 -51.89 -27.76
C LEU A 12 18.11 -51.70 -26.36
N THR A 13 18.97 -51.68 -25.36
CA THR A 13 18.64 -51.07 -24.08
C THR A 13 18.53 -49.57 -24.30
N ALA A 14 17.30 -49.06 -24.41
CA ALA A 14 17.01 -47.64 -24.25
C ALA A 14 17.44 -47.28 -22.83
N ILE A 15 18.61 -46.67 -22.70
CA ILE A 15 19.00 -45.97 -21.48
C ILE A 15 18.03 -44.81 -21.41
N ALA A 16 16.96 -44.96 -20.63
CA ALA A 16 16.19 -43.84 -20.17
C ALA A 16 17.12 -42.96 -19.35
N CYS A 17 17.73 -41.95 -19.97
CA CYS A 17 18.40 -40.89 -19.24
C CYS A 17 17.31 -40.17 -18.42
N GLY A 18 17.04 -40.72 -17.25
CA GLY A 18 16.24 -40.07 -16.25
C GLY A 18 16.83 -38.67 -15.98
N ARG A 19 15.99 -37.66 -15.89
CA ARG A 19 16.40 -36.32 -15.48
C ARG A 19 17.13 -36.45 -14.12
N PRO A 20 18.30 -35.83 -13.95
CA PRO A 20 18.97 -35.84 -12.64
C PRO A 20 18.12 -35.08 -11.64
N GLN A 21 18.11 -35.49 -10.38
CA GLN A 21 17.46 -34.78 -9.29
C GLN A 21 18.04 -33.37 -9.18
N ALA A 22 17.20 -32.38 -8.93
CA ALA A 22 17.61 -30.99 -8.77
C ALA A 22 18.39 -30.79 -7.45
N ILE A 23 19.44 -29.98 -7.54
CA ILE A 23 20.18 -29.48 -6.38
C ILE A 23 19.87 -28.00 -6.30
N VAL A 24 18.86 -27.65 -5.50
CA VAL A 24 18.39 -26.29 -5.36
C VAL A 24 19.36 -25.47 -4.52
N GLU A 25 19.81 -24.35 -5.05
CA GLU A 25 20.70 -23.39 -4.39
C GLU A 25 19.93 -22.24 -3.76
N ARG A 26 18.85 -21.77 -4.45
CA ARG A 26 18.05 -20.63 -4.01
C ARG A 26 16.63 -20.73 -4.57
N THR A 27 15.69 -20.21 -3.80
CA THR A 27 14.31 -19.99 -4.22
C THR A 27 13.92 -18.53 -3.91
N ASP A 28 13.53 -17.79 -4.94
CA ASP A 28 13.13 -16.40 -4.85
C ASP A 28 11.62 -16.30 -5.11
N VAL A 29 10.93 -15.51 -4.30
CA VAL A 29 9.50 -15.20 -4.48
C VAL A 29 9.37 -13.74 -4.87
N TYR A 30 8.71 -13.48 -5.99
CA TYR A 30 8.42 -12.16 -6.50
C TYR A 30 7.01 -11.77 -6.12
N THR A 31 6.87 -10.65 -5.46
CA THR A 31 5.60 -10.15 -4.93
C THR A 31 5.39 -8.69 -5.31
N HIS A 32 4.15 -8.25 -5.29
CA HIS A 32 3.82 -6.83 -5.34
C HIS A 32 2.81 -6.47 -4.24
N VAL A 33 2.70 -5.18 -3.95
CA VAL A 33 1.70 -4.65 -3.01
C VAL A 33 0.36 -4.58 -3.72
N GLY A 34 -0.58 -5.40 -3.29
CA GLY A 34 -1.99 -5.33 -3.69
C GLY A 34 -2.78 -4.34 -2.84
N ASP A 35 -4.10 -4.33 -3.03
CA ASP A 35 -5.00 -3.36 -2.39
C ASP A 35 -4.98 -3.41 -0.87
N VAL A 36 -4.77 -4.59 -0.31
CA VAL A 36 -4.86 -4.85 1.12
C VAL A 36 -3.85 -5.88 1.64
N SER A 37 -2.96 -6.36 0.77
CA SER A 37 -1.98 -7.41 1.12
C SER A 37 -0.90 -7.51 0.07
N LEU A 38 0.16 -8.29 0.36
CA LEU A 38 1.13 -8.72 -0.65
C LEU A 38 0.57 -9.88 -1.47
N LEU A 39 0.80 -9.81 -2.78
CA LEU A 39 0.45 -10.86 -3.74
C LEU A 39 1.72 -11.45 -4.35
N VAL A 40 1.73 -12.78 -4.57
CA VAL A 40 2.80 -13.48 -5.28
C VAL A 40 2.50 -13.45 -6.78
N ASP A 41 3.50 -13.07 -7.58
CA ASP A 41 3.45 -13.08 -9.04
C ASP A 41 4.21 -14.24 -9.65
N ALA A 42 5.35 -14.59 -9.03
CA ALA A 42 6.25 -15.59 -9.57
C ALA A 42 7.13 -16.23 -8.49
N VAL A 43 7.61 -17.42 -8.80
CA VAL A 43 8.65 -18.14 -8.04
C VAL A 43 9.82 -18.41 -8.97
N GLU A 44 11.05 -18.14 -8.54
CA GLU A 44 12.27 -18.56 -9.23
C GLU A 44 13.03 -19.63 -8.42
N ILE A 45 13.45 -20.68 -9.11
CA ILE A 45 14.23 -21.78 -8.53
C ILE A 45 15.58 -21.82 -9.23
N THR A 46 16.66 -21.54 -8.51
CA THR A 46 18.03 -21.63 -9.02
C THR A 46 18.66 -22.93 -8.55
N VAL A 47 19.24 -23.69 -9.49
CA VAL A 47 19.83 -25.02 -9.23
C VAL A 47 21.31 -25.06 -9.60
N ALA A 48 22.09 -25.87 -8.87
CA ALA A 48 23.50 -26.11 -9.19
C ALA A 48 23.67 -26.95 -10.48
N ASN A 49 22.67 -27.78 -10.83
CA ASN A 49 22.73 -28.72 -11.95
C ASN A 49 21.65 -28.45 -13.01
N PRO A 50 21.90 -27.55 -13.98
CA PRO A 50 20.90 -27.11 -14.97
C PRO A 50 20.24 -28.22 -15.78
N ALA A 51 20.89 -29.39 -15.87
CA ALA A 51 20.32 -30.57 -16.53
C ALA A 51 19.03 -31.07 -15.88
N SER A 52 18.84 -30.81 -14.57
CA SER A 52 17.64 -31.19 -13.82
C SER A 52 16.39 -30.38 -14.26
N LEU A 53 16.57 -29.23 -14.90
CA LEU A 53 15.49 -28.41 -15.39
C LEU A 53 15.03 -28.73 -16.82
N ARG A 54 15.67 -29.69 -17.50
CA ARG A 54 15.36 -30.03 -18.90
C ARG A 54 13.99 -30.68 -19.02
N GLY A 55 13.20 -30.19 -19.99
CA GLY A 55 11.91 -30.76 -20.34
C GLY A 55 10.81 -30.52 -19.30
N LEU A 56 11.05 -29.66 -18.30
CA LEU A 56 9.98 -29.21 -17.40
C LEU A 56 8.95 -28.36 -18.15
N THR A 57 7.70 -28.58 -17.81
CA THR A 57 6.52 -27.89 -18.33
C THR A 57 5.64 -27.43 -17.17
N ALA A 58 4.63 -26.60 -17.44
CA ALA A 58 3.65 -26.17 -16.44
C ALA A 58 2.92 -27.38 -15.81
N ALA A 59 2.64 -28.43 -16.60
CA ALA A 59 1.99 -29.65 -16.12
C ALA A 59 2.80 -30.44 -15.06
N ASP A 60 4.09 -30.12 -14.88
CA ASP A 60 4.93 -30.72 -13.84
C ASP A 60 4.77 -30.03 -12.47
N PHE A 61 3.95 -28.98 -12.40
CA PHE A 61 3.76 -28.18 -11.18
C PHE A 61 2.29 -27.97 -10.88
N ASP A 62 1.95 -28.09 -9.59
CA ASP A 62 0.66 -27.72 -9.01
C ASP A 62 0.86 -26.57 -8.03
N LEU A 63 0.12 -25.50 -8.19
CA LEU A 63 0.09 -24.38 -7.23
C LEU A 63 -1.16 -24.45 -6.39
N THR A 64 -1.00 -24.45 -5.08
CA THR A 64 -2.08 -24.31 -4.11
C THR A 64 -1.86 -23.06 -3.30
N GLY A 65 -2.83 -22.16 -3.30
CA GLY A 65 -2.78 -20.90 -2.58
C GLY A 65 -4.16 -20.23 -2.55
N ASN A 66 -4.29 -19.14 -1.84
CA ASN A 66 -5.51 -18.35 -1.82
C ASN A 66 -5.49 -17.34 -2.97
N ALA A 67 -6.53 -17.35 -3.81
CA ALA A 67 -6.67 -16.41 -4.92
C ALA A 67 -6.55 -14.95 -4.45
N ALA A 68 -5.97 -14.10 -5.31
CA ALA A 68 -5.91 -12.67 -5.08
C ALA A 68 -7.31 -12.05 -4.96
N GLY A 69 -7.40 -10.99 -4.22
CA GLY A 69 -8.62 -10.22 -4.03
C GLY A 69 -9.43 -10.64 -2.80
N GLY A 70 -10.18 -9.67 -2.28
CA GLY A 70 -10.98 -9.83 -1.09
C GLY A 70 -10.14 -9.93 0.20
N PHE A 71 -10.83 -9.78 1.31
CA PHE A 71 -10.24 -9.92 2.64
C PHE A 71 -10.18 -11.38 3.03
N ILE A 72 -8.98 -11.92 3.17
CA ILE A 72 -8.80 -13.25 3.73
C ILE A 72 -8.75 -13.14 5.25
N ASP A 73 -9.73 -13.70 5.91
CA ASP A 73 -9.64 -13.96 7.35
C ASP A 73 -8.67 -15.13 7.57
N VAL A 74 -7.51 -14.82 8.11
CA VAL A 74 -6.48 -15.84 8.40
C VAL A 74 -6.99 -16.90 9.39
N LYS A 75 -8.01 -16.59 10.20
CA LYS A 75 -8.63 -17.56 11.16
C LYS A 75 -9.64 -18.48 10.50
N THR A 76 -10.44 -17.94 9.61
CA THR A 76 -11.50 -18.69 8.94
C THR A 76 -11.11 -19.09 7.53
N GLY A 77 -10.13 -18.42 6.94
CA GLY A 77 -9.53 -18.65 5.61
C GLY A 77 -10.52 -18.96 4.50
N GLN A 78 -10.31 -18.44 3.33
CA GLN A 78 -10.92 -19.04 2.16
C GLN A 78 -10.23 -20.38 1.88
N ALA A 79 -10.97 -21.35 1.37
CA ALA A 79 -10.33 -22.58 0.88
C ALA A 79 -9.26 -22.18 -0.18
N PRO A 80 -8.05 -22.78 -0.11
CA PRO A 80 -7.01 -22.50 -1.10
C PRO A 80 -7.56 -22.70 -2.52
N ALA A 81 -7.33 -21.72 -3.40
CA ALA A 81 -7.57 -21.90 -4.82
C ALA A 81 -6.44 -22.75 -5.39
N GLN A 82 -6.79 -23.75 -6.15
CA GLN A 82 -5.81 -24.57 -6.86
C GLN A 82 -5.64 -24.03 -8.28
N TYR A 83 -4.41 -23.76 -8.67
CA TYR A 83 -4.06 -23.34 -10.01
C TYR A 83 -3.77 -24.55 -10.88
N THR A 84 -4.13 -24.46 -12.15
CA THR A 84 -3.83 -25.47 -13.17
C THR A 84 -2.63 -25.05 -14.01
N GLU A 85 -2.19 -25.92 -14.93
CA GLU A 85 -1.12 -25.59 -15.88
C GLU A 85 -1.43 -24.35 -16.75
N ASP A 86 -2.69 -24.07 -17.02
CA ASP A 86 -3.12 -22.88 -17.80
C ASP A 86 -2.88 -21.57 -17.04
N GLY A 87 -2.78 -21.63 -15.72
CA GLY A 87 -2.47 -20.48 -14.85
C GLY A 87 -0.97 -20.31 -14.57
N LEU A 88 -0.13 -21.28 -14.98
CA LEU A 88 1.32 -21.23 -14.76
C LEU A 88 2.07 -21.05 -16.07
N VAL A 89 3.03 -20.13 -16.08
CA VAL A 89 3.90 -19.89 -17.25
C VAL A 89 5.35 -20.12 -16.84
N LEU A 90 6.00 -21.11 -17.46
CA LEU A 90 7.39 -21.45 -17.20
C LEU A 90 8.32 -20.76 -18.18
N SER A 91 9.38 -20.16 -17.67
CA SER A 91 10.50 -19.69 -18.43
C SER A 91 11.82 -20.17 -17.80
N ARG A 92 12.87 -20.27 -18.62
CA ARG A 92 14.17 -20.76 -18.17
C ARG A 92 15.29 -19.90 -18.68
N LYS A 93 16.21 -19.52 -17.79
CA LYS A 93 17.43 -18.79 -18.11
C LYS A 93 18.61 -19.42 -17.39
N GLY A 94 19.47 -20.14 -18.15
CA GLY A 94 20.63 -20.81 -17.57
C GLY A 94 20.24 -21.90 -16.58
N ASN A 95 20.58 -21.70 -15.31
CA ASN A 95 20.31 -22.60 -14.19
C ASN A 95 19.09 -22.16 -13.34
N THR A 96 18.33 -21.17 -13.80
CA THR A 96 17.15 -20.64 -13.11
C THR A 96 15.89 -21.03 -13.88
N LEU A 97 14.91 -21.57 -13.18
CA LEU A 97 13.54 -21.79 -13.61
C LEU A 97 12.67 -20.71 -12.99
N ARG A 98 11.96 -19.94 -13.79
CA ARG A 98 10.93 -18.98 -13.34
C ARG A 98 9.55 -19.53 -13.68
N ILE A 99 8.67 -19.46 -12.70
CA ILE A 99 7.27 -19.89 -12.78
C ILE A 99 6.41 -18.70 -12.42
N ASP A 100 5.83 -18.06 -13.43
CA ASP A 100 4.86 -16.98 -13.27
C ASP A 100 3.48 -17.58 -13.03
N ALA A 101 2.69 -16.95 -12.17
CA ALA A 101 1.36 -17.40 -11.79
C ALA A 101 0.36 -16.24 -11.87
N THR A 102 -0.93 -16.55 -12.00
CA THR A 102 -1.96 -15.57 -11.66
C THR A 102 -1.75 -15.13 -10.21
N PRO A 103 -1.71 -13.82 -9.90
CA PRO A 103 -1.40 -13.35 -8.56
C PRO A 103 -2.27 -13.99 -7.49
N PHE A 104 -1.64 -14.39 -6.40
CA PHE A 104 -2.30 -14.99 -5.23
C PHE A 104 -1.77 -14.42 -3.93
N ASN A 105 -2.54 -14.55 -2.84
CA ASN A 105 -2.18 -13.89 -1.58
C ASN A 105 -0.91 -14.47 -0.93
N TYR A 106 0.07 -13.61 -0.67
CA TYR A 106 1.25 -13.89 0.13
C TYR A 106 1.01 -13.58 1.61
N THR A 107 0.33 -12.47 1.92
CA THR A 107 -0.05 -12.09 3.28
C THR A 107 -1.57 -11.91 3.38
N GLY A 108 -2.08 -11.95 4.62
CA GLY A 108 -3.50 -11.73 4.91
C GLY A 108 -3.72 -10.60 5.89
N MET A 109 -4.90 -9.98 5.83
CA MET A 109 -5.17 -8.74 6.51
C MET A 109 -5.45 -8.84 8.02
N ARG A 110 -5.99 -9.94 8.52
CA ARG A 110 -6.69 -9.91 9.82
C ARG A 110 -5.85 -10.14 11.08
N GLU A 111 -4.64 -10.64 11.02
CA GLU A 111 -3.78 -10.81 12.20
C GLU A 111 -2.48 -10.02 12.14
N GLY A 112 -2.52 -8.91 11.43
CA GLY A 112 -1.36 -8.16 11.02
C GLY A 112 -1.05 -8.47 9.56
N TRP A 113 -1.02 -7.47 8.76
CA TRP A 113 -0.87 -7.42 7.30
C TRP A 113 0.43 -8.08 6.79
N THR A 114 1.31 -8.43 7.71
CA THR A 114 2.56 -9.17 7.48
C THR A 114 2.44 -10.67 7.73
N LYS A 115 1.27 -11.17 8.17
CA LYS A 115 1.15 -12.60 8.43
C LYS A 115 1.08 -13.37 7.12
N GLN A 116 2.10 -14.16 6.88
CA GLN A 116 2.20 -15.01 5.71
C GLN A 116 1.06 -16.04 5.67
N ILE A 117 0.43 -16.16 4.50
CA ILE A 117 -0.58 -17.18 4.23
C ILE A 117 0.11 -18.40 3.64
N PRO A 118 -0.22 -19.64 4.07
CA PRO A 118 0.35 -20.83 3.49
C PRO A 118 0.03 -20.97 2.00
N TRP A 119 1.05 -21.29 1.22
CA TRP A 119 0.95 -21.69 -0.18
C TRP A 119 2.03 -22.72 -0.51
N GLU A 120 1.82 -23.48 -1.57
CA GLU A 120 2.75 -24.50 -2.05
C GLU A 120 2.74 -24.55 -3.58
N LEU A 121 3.91 -24.42 -4.17
CA LEU A 121 4.20 -24.79 -5.55
C LEU A 121 4.85 -26.15 -5.53
N ARG A 122 4.08 -27.20 -5.79
CA ARG A 122 4.52 -28.59 -5.73
C ARG A 122 4.95 -29.10 -7.09
N SER A 123 6.16 -29.66 -7.18
CA SER A 123 6.60 -30.39 -8.36
C SER A 123 6.16 -31.87 -8.28
N SER A 124 5.49 -32.34 -9.34
CA SER A 124 5.07 -33.73 -9.48
C SER A 124 6.23 -34.70 -9.89
N VAL A 125 7.34 -34.13 -10.37
CA VAL A 125 8.44 -34.90 -11.00
C VAL A 125 9.75 -34.86 -10.21
N ASP A 126 9.94 -33.87 -9.34
CA ASP A 126 11.11 -33.77 -8.47
C ASP A 126 10.76 -32.96 -7.22
N SER A 127 10.66 -33.62 -6.08
CA SER A 127 10.30 -32.99 -4.81
C SER A 127 11.28 -31.89 -4.37
N ALA A 128 12.52 -31.90 -4.85
CA ALA A 128 13.48 -30.84 -4.57
C ALA A 128 13.06 -29.48 -5.19
N LEU A 129 12.24 -29.51 -6.23
CA LEU A 129 11.69 -28.30 -6.90
C LEU A 129 10.37 -27.82 -6.27
N THR A 130 9.91 -28.43 -5.18
CA THR A 130 8.73 -27.96 -4.43
C THR A 130 9.12 -26.78 -3.56
N VAL A 131 8.36 -25.68 -3.68
CA VAL A 131 8.56 -24.44 -2.91
C VAL A 131 7.31 -24.13 -2.10
N THR A 132 7.50 -23.75 -0.87
CA THR A 132 6.43 -23.32 0.03
C THR A 132 6.74 -21.93 0.57
N ALA A 133 5.74 -21.30 1.17
CA ALA A 133 5.93 -20.07 1.92
C ALA A 133 7.10 -20.15 2.94
N ALA A 134 7.30 -21.31 3.58
CA ALA A 134 8.33 -21.51 4.59
C ALA A 134 9.73 -21.83 4.01
N THR A 135 9.81 -22.29 2.75
CA THR A 135 11.07 -22.73 2.12
C THR A 135 11.63 -21.69 1.14
N ALA A 136 10.87 -20.64 0.82
CA ALA A 136 11.38 -19.52 0.05
C ALA A 136 12.55 -18.86 0.79
N THR A 137 13.67 -18.65 0.08
CA THR A 137 14.92 -18.15 0.67
C THR A 137 15.04 -16.64 0.59
N GLN A 138 14.38 -16.01 -0.39
CA GLN A 138 14.39 -14.56 -0.58
C GLN A 138 13.04 -14.10 -1.13
N GLN A 139 12.57 -12.97 -0.66
CA GLN A 139 11.40 -12.27 -1.18
C GLN A 139 11.83 -10.98 -1.87
N HIS A 140 11.25 -10.72 -3.03
CA HIS A 140 11.34 -9.47 -3.77
C HIS A 140 9.98 -8.80 -3.78
N ILE A 141 9.94 -7.51 -3.47
CA ILE A 141 8.69 -6.73 -3.46
C ILE A 141 8.80 -5.61 -4.48
N ALA A 142 8.06 -5.75 -5.58
CA ALA A 142 8.08 -4.77 -6.65
C ALA A 142 7.86 -3.34 -6.13
N VAL A 143 8.64 -2.38 -6.64
CA VAL A 143 8.71 -0.98 -6.21
C VAL A 143 9.34 -0.81 -4.82
N LEU A 144 8.94 -1.61 -3.81
CA LEU A 144 9.42 -1.42 -2.44
C LEU A 144 10.91 -1.76 -2.25
N ASP A 145 11.44 -2.74 -3.01
CA ASP A 145 12.87 -3.08 -2.96
C ASP A 145 13.77 -1.91 -3.38
N ASP A 146 13.24 -0.98 -4.15
CA ASP A 146 13.91 0.24 -4.61
C ASP A 146 13.68 1.46 -3.71
N CYS A 147 12.84 1.33 -2.68
CA CYS A 147 12.54 2.41 -1.76
C CYS A 147 13.69 2.66 -0.77
N ILE A 148 13.84 3.91 -0.38
CA ILE A 148 14.78 4.33 0.66
C ILE A 148 14.08 4.19 2.01
N THR A 149 14.70 3.46 2.93
CA THR A 149 14.24 3.35 4.32
C THR A 149 15.23 4.05 5.26
N GLY A 150 14.72 4.60 6.34
CA GLY A 150 15.55 5.24 7.35
C GLY A 150 14.75 5.71 8.56
N SER A 151 15.41 6.43 9.44
CA SER A 151 14.76 7.12 10.54
C SER A 151 15.12 8.60 10.54
N PHE A 152 14.18 9.44 10.93
CA PHE A 152 14.35 10.88 11.03
C PHE A 152 13.97 11.37 12.43
N THR A 153 14.77 12.29 12.95
CA THR A 153 14.54 12.85 14.30
C THR A 153 14.32 14.35 14.20
N TYR A 154 13.20 14.80 14.74
CA TYR A 154 12.87 16.22 14.83
C TYR A 154 11.87 16.47 15.96
N ALA A 155 11.88 17.65 16.55
CA ALA A 155 10.98 18.06 17.63
C ALA A 155 10.87 17.04 18.79
N GLY A 156 11.99 16.37 19.13
CA GLY A 156 12.04 15.34 20.18
C GLY A 156 11.39 14.01 19.82
N LEU A 157 11.03 13.79 18.57
CA LEU A 157 10.52 12.51 18.05
C LEU A 157 11.49 11.90 17.07
N THR A 158 11.52 10.56 17.03
CA THR A 158 12.16 9.77 15.97
C THR A 158 11.13 8.89 15.32
N ARG A 159 11.09 8.86 13.98
CA ARG A 159 10.18 8.02 13.19
C ARG A 159 10.91 7.35 12.07
N GLU A 160 10.56 6.09 11.80
CA GLU A 160 10.99 5.39 10.62
C GLU A 160 10.16 5.83 9.42
N TYR A 161 10.78 5.88 8.25
CA TYR A 161 10.11 6.25 7.00
C TYR A 161 10.47 5.29 5.86
N MET A 162 9.58 5.22 4.88
CA MET A 162 9.85 4.65 3.57
C MET A 162 9.51 5.68 2.50
N LEU A 163 10.47 5.89 1.60
CA LEU A 163 10.40 6.89 0.53
C LEU A 163 10.65 6.22 -0.81
N HIS A 164 9.65 6.28 -1.69
CA HIS A 164 9.82 6.00 -3.11
C HIS A 164 10.28 7.27 -3.84
N LEU A 165 11.36 7.15 -4.62
CA LEU A 165 11.81 8.19 -5.56
C LEU A 165 11.77 7.61 -6.97
N PRO A 166 11.04 8.22 -7.91
CA PRO A 166 10.97 7.73 -9.28
C PRO A 166 12.34 7.82 -9.97
N LYS A 167 12.64 6.84 -10.82
CA LYS A 167 13.88 6.74 -11.58
C LYS A 167 13.58 6.87 -13.07
N ASP A 168 14.54 7.41 -13.81
CA ASP A 168 14.52 7.43 -15.25
C ASP A 168 14.87 6.04 -15.85
N ALA A 169 14.87 5.94 -17.20
CA ALA A 169 15.17 4.70 -17.89
C ALA A 169 16.62 4.19 -17.67
N ASP A 170 17.52 5.06 -17.23
CA ASP A 170 18.92 4.74 -16.93
C ASP A 170 19.10 4.37 -15.43
N GLY A 171 18.03 4.40 -14.64
CA GLY A 171 18.02 4.08 -13.21
C GLY A 171 18.41 5.23 -12.29
N ASN A 172 18.57 6.46 -12.80
CA ASN A 172 18.88 7.62 -11.98
C ASN A 172 17.61 8.20 -11.36
N VAL A 173 17.70 8.68 -10.13
CA VAL A 173 16.59 9.40 -9.48
C VAL A 173 16.24 10.65 -10.27
N ILE A 174 14.96 10.82 -10.61
CA ILE A 174 14.46 12.03 -11.27
C ILE A 174 14.39 13.15 -10.23
N PRO A 175 15.08 14.29 -10.44
CA PRO A 175 15.08 15.39 -9.48
C PRO A 175 13.81 16.23 -9.57
N ASN A 176 13.53 16.99 -8.49
CA ASN A 176 12.44 17.97 -8.42
C ASN A 176 11.08 17.41 -8.84
N VAL A 177 10.74 16.21 -8.37
CA VAL A 177 9.45 15.58 -8.64
C VAL A 177 8.38 16.04 -7.64
N PRO A 178 7.07 15.94 -7.97
CA PRO A 178 6.01 16.07 -6.98
C PRO A 178 6.16 15.06 -5.84
N LEU A 179 5.60 15.34 -4.68
CA LEU A 179 5.57 14.42 -3.55
C LEU A 179 4.15 14.20 -3.07
N MET A 180 3.75 12.95 -2.92
CA MET A 180 2.57 12.54 -2.16
C MET A 180 2.99 11.98 -0.80
N VAL A 181 2.50 12.58 0.28
CA VAL A 181 2.68 12.06 1.65
C VAL A 181 1.41 11.33 2.05
N TRP A 182 1.54 10.07 2.50
CA TRP A 182 0.43 9.29 2.99
C TRP A 182 0.37 9.30 4.51
N GLN A 183 -0.79 9.65 5.06
CA GLN A 183 -1.09 9.55 6.48
C GLN A 183 -1.76 8.21 6.78
N ILE A 184 -1.15 7.42 7.64
CA ILE A 184 -1.59 6.06 7.95
C ILE A 184 -2.90 6.01 8.72
N GLY A 185 -3.67 4.94 8.52
CA GLY A 185 -4.89 4.66 9.25
C GLY A 185 -4.66 4.08 10.65
N GLY A 186 -5.74 4.01 11.44
CA GLY A 186 -5.65 3.55 12.83
C GLY A 186 -5.20 2.11 13.01
N GLY A 187 -5.44 1.25 12.02
CA GLY A 187 -5.00 -0.16 12.04
C GLY A 187 -3.50 -0.35 11.84
N GLU A 188 -2.81 0.69 11.35
CA GLU A 188 -1.38 0.68 11.05
C GLU A 188 -0.52 1.27 12.19
N TYR A 189 -1.13 1.83 13.23
CA TYR A 189 -0.41 2.31 14.42
C TYR A 189 0.25 1.15 15.16
N ASP A 190 1.45 1.36 15.69
CA ASP A 190 2.31 0.36 16.32
C ASP A 190 2.79 -0.77 15.40
N LYS A 191 2.65 -0.62 14.11
CA LYS A 191 3.19 -1.58 13.17
C LYS A 191 4.58 -1.17 12.72
N ASP A 192 5.38 -2.18 12.35
CA ASP A 192 6.67 -1.96 11.71
C ASP A 192 6.49 -1.29 10.35
N LEU A 193 7.58 -0.72 9.86
CA LEU A 193 7.57 0.05 8.61
C LEU A 193 7.14 -0.78 7.40
N MET A 194 7.53 -2.07 7.33
CA MET A 194 7.15 -2.94 6.23
C MET A 194 5.65 -3.23 6.25
N THR A 195 5.07 -3.46 7.43
CA THR A 195 3.62 -3.62 7.57
C THR A 195 2.87 -2.37 7.08
N VAL A 196 3.34 -1.19 7.45
CA VAL A 196 2.76 0.09 7.01
C VAL A 196 2.87 0.24 5.48
N ALA A 197 4.01 -0.08 4.91
CA ALA A 197 4.28 0.06 3.48
C ALA A 197 3.50 -0.93 2.60
N THR A 198 3.07 -2.07 3.18
CA THR A 198 2.38 -3.15 2.45
C THR A 198 0.89 -3.24 2.78
N ALA A 199 0.40 -2.41 3.68
CA ALA A 199 -1.00 -2.40 4.11
C ALA A 199 -1.98 -1.95 3.01
N ASN A 200 -1.49 -1.13 2.10
CA ASN A 200 -2.23 -0.60 0.97
C ASN A 200 -1.25 -0.09 -0.11
N ARG A 201 -1.76 0.38 -1.23
CA ARG A 201 -0.94 0.80 -2.37
C ARG A 201 -0.38 2.24 -2.28
N CYS A 202 -0.38 2.87 -1.11
CA CYS A 202 -0.05 4.30 -0.97
C CYS A 202 1.36 4.68 -1.46
N LEU A 203 2.35 3.78 -1.35
CA LEU A 203 3.71 4.02 -1.84
C LEU A 203 3.91 3.62 -3.31
N VAL A 204 3.12 2.67 -3.79
CA VAL A 204 3.39 2.01 -5.07
C VAL A 204 2.43 2.42 -6.18
N SER A 205 1.24 2.93 -5.86
CA SER A 205 0.19 3.19 -6.86
C SER A 205 0.63 4.11 -7.99
N LEU A 206 1.24 5.25 -7.67
CA LEU A 206 1.75 6.19 -8.68
C LEU A 206 2.92 5.59 -9.49
N ALA A 207 3.81 4.87 -8.83
CA ALA A 207 4.94 4.21 -9.48
C ALA A 207 4.49 3.10 -10.44
N THR A 208 3.49 2.31 -10.05
CA THR A 208 2.92 1.25 -10.88
C THR A 208 2.29 1.82 -12.17
N GLU A 209 1.70 3.00 -12.08
CA GLU A 209 1.14 3.73 -13.23
C GLU A 209 2.20 4.52 -14.03
N GLY A 210 3.48 4.39 -13.68
CA GLY A 210 4.57 5.10 -14.36
C GLY A 210 4.55 6.62 -14.17
N ILE A 211 3.91 7.11 -13.11
CA ILE A 211 3.77 8.54 -12.82
C ILE A 211 4.99 9.00 -12.01
N PRO A 212 5.77 9.98 -12.49
CA PRO A 212 6.98 10.43 -11.83
C PRO A 212 6.67 11.32 -10.61
N CYS A 213 6.22 10.70 -9.54
CA CYS A 213 5.91 11.32 -8.25
C CYS A 213 6.59 10.54 -7.14
N ALA A 214 7.24 11.24 -6.21
CA ALA A 214 7.72 10.64 -4.98
C ALA A 214 6.54 10.28 -4.07
N ALA A 215 6.68 9.20 -3.30
CA ALA A 215 5.70 8.80 -2.30
C ALA A 215 6.39 8.54 -0.96
N LEU A 216 5.80 9.03 0.12
CA LEU A 216 6.39 8.99 1.48
C LEU A 216 5.36 8.50 2.49
N VAL A 217 5.79 7.57 3.35
CA VAL A 217 5.04 7.14 4.51
C VAL A 217 5.95 7.08 5.74
N PHE A 218 5.40 7.37 6.91
CA PHE A 218 6.06 7.19 8.21
C PHE A 218 5.36 6.12 9.03
N ALA A 219 6.15 5.26 9.67
CA ALA A 219 5.64 4.38 10.72
C ALA A 219 5.49 5.18 12.01
N LEU A 220 4.31 5.12 12.60
CA LEU A 220 3.97 5.83 13.83
C LEU A 220 3.88 4.83 14.99
N ALA A 221 4.99 4.57 15.64
CA ALA A 221 5.11 3.65 16.76
C ALA A 221 4.49 4.21 18.04
N ASN A 222 3.18 4.51 18.05
CA ASN A 222 2.50 4.91 19.27
C ASN A 222 1.01 4.54 19.26
N PRO A 223 0.58 3.58 20.08
CA PRO A 223 -0.83 3.15 20.20
C PRO A 223 -1.77 4.26 20.64
N ASN A 224 -1.23 5.33 21.21
CA ASN A 224 -2.02 6.46 21.67
C ASN A 224 -2.34 7.50 20.59
N TYR A 225 -1.91 7.26 19.36
CA TYR A 225 -2.25 8.08 18.20
C TYR A 225 -3.73 7.95 17.77
N SER A 226 -4.51 7.21 18.53
CA SER A 226 -5.83 6.80 18.11
C SER A 226 -6.90 7.86 18.31
N TYR A 227 -7.90 7.69 17.59
CA TYR A 227 -9.36 7.92 17.57
C TYR A 227 -9.98 8.93 18.54
N SER A 228 -9.32 9.33 19.58
CA SER A 228 -9.87 10.21 20.61
C SER A 228 -8.97 11.40 20.91
N ALA A 229 -8.16 11.79 19.93
CA ALA A 229 -7.27 12.95 20.09
C ALA A 229 -8.05 14.22 20.44
N SER A 230 -9.25 14.37 19.90
CA SER A 230 -10.15 15.47 20.25
C SER A 230 -10.64 15.48 21.71
N LEU A 231 -10.64 14.33 22.36
CA LEU A 231 -11.00 14.20 23.79
C LEU A 231 -9.80 14.43 24.71
N PHE A 232 -8.57 14.43 24.16
CA PHE A 232 -7.33 14.54 24.91
C PHE A 232 -6.41 15.58 24.21
N PRO A 233 -6.40 16.83 24.67
CA PRO A 233 -5.61 17.90 24.05
C PRO A 233 -4.12 17.58 23.83
N GLU A 234 -3.52 16.82 24.74
CA GLU A 234 -2.13 16.37 24.63
C GLU A 234 -1.87 15.49 23.41
N LYS A 235 -2.89 14.76 22.93
CA LYS A 235 -2.79 13.96 21.71
C LYS A 235 -2.80 14.82 20.45
N ILE A 236 -3.51 15.93 20.47
CA ILE A 236 -3.50 16.92 19.37
C ILE A 236 -2.10 17.50 19.22
N GLU A 237 -1.44 17.85 20.33
CA GLU A 237 -0.05 18.31 20.30
C GLU A 237 0.90 17.27 19.72
N LEU A 238 0.73 16.00 20.10
CA LEU A 238 1.55 14.90 19.57
C LEU A 238 1.34 14.72 18.06
N ILE A 239 0.11 14.84 17.55
CA ILE A 239 -0.19 14.82 16.11
C ILE A 239 0.55 15.97 15.43
N ASP A 240 0.43 17.18 15.94
CA ASP A 240 1.09 18.36 15.38
C ASP A 240 2.62 18.24 15.44
N ARG A 241 3.17 17.60 16.47
CA ARG A 241 4.61 17.31 16.61
C ARG A 241 5.09 16.32 15.54
N ASN A 242 4.31 15.29 15.23
CA ASN A 242 4.63 14.38 14.13
C ASN A 242 4.51 15.07 12.75
N ASN A 243 3.51 15.91 12.58
CA ASN A 243 3.40 16.70 11.34
C ASN A 243 4.61 17.63 11.18
N ALA A 244 5.11 18.25 12.28
CA ALA A 244 6.32 19.07 12.26
C ALA A 244 7.55 18.23 11.86
N LEU A 245 7.68 17.00 12.37
CA LEU A 245 8.73 16.06 11.97
C LEU A 245 8.64 15.72 10.49
N GLN A 246 7.45 15.36 9.99
CA GLN A 246 7.24 15.03 8.58
C GLN A 246 7.59 16.23 7.67
N MET A 247 7.14 17.45 8.04
CA MET A 247 7.44 18.65 7.26
C MET A 247 8.94 18.96 7.25
N ALA A 248 9.64 18.83 8.38
CA ALA A 248 11.09 19.01 8.44
C ALA A 248 11.85 18.00 7.56
N PHE A 249 11.38 16.75 7.48
CA PHE A 249 11.94 15.76 6.57
C PHE A 249 11.67 16.13 5.09
N ILE A 250 10.47 16.59 4.78
CA ILE A 250 10.13 17.07 3.44
C ILE A 250 11.03 18.25 3.04
N ASP A 251 11.31 19.17 3.98
CA ASP A 251 12.23 20.30 3.73
C ASP A 251 13.64 19.80 3.37
N THR A 252 14.15 18.74 4.02
CA THR A 252 15.44 18.15 3.61
C THR A 252 15.40 17.58 2.20
N LEU A 253 14.30 16.95 1.79
CA LEU A 253 14.16 16.42 0.42
C LEU A 253 14.11 17.55 -0.63
N ILE A 254 13.51 18.68 -0.29
CA ILE A 254 13.47 19.89 -1.14
C ILE A 254 14.87 20.50 -1.24
N GLU A 255 15.57 20.67 -0.12
CA GLU A 255 16.94 21.20 -0.09
C GLU A 255 17.93 20.34 -0.88
N GLU A 256 17.73 19.01 -0.87
CA GLU A 256 18.50 18.06 -1.67
C GLU A 256 18.10 18.03 -3.15
N GLY A 257 17.09 18.79 -3.57
CA GLY A 257 16.60 18.83 -4.95
C GLY A 257 15.90 17.56 -5.42
N LYS A 258 15.48 16.70 -4.50
CA LYS A 258 14.73 15.47 -4.81
C LYS A 258 13.25 15.75 -5.08
N VAL A 259 12.67 16.68 -4.32
CA VAL A 259 11.24 17.01 -4.33
C VAL A 259 11.05 18.49 -4.65
N ASP A 260 10.03 18.79 -5.44
CA ASP A 260 9.59 20.16 -5.70
C ASP A 260 8.66 20.66 -4.59
N GLY A 261 9.12 21.60 -3.80
CA GLY A 261 8.37 22.17 -2.68
C GLY A 261 7.08 22.91 -3.07
N SER A 262 6.88 23.22 -4.36
CA SER A 262 5.64 23.81 -4.88
C SER A 262 4.58 22.77 -5.27
N ARG A 263 4.92 21.47 -5.27
CA ARG A 263 4.08 20.35 -5.71
C ARG A 263 3.99 19.26 -4.64
N LEU A 264 3.64 19.68 -3.41
CA LEU A 264 3.40 18.77 -2.30
C LEU A 264 1.92 18.41 -2.20
N PHE A 265 1.63 17.13 -2.05
CA PHE A 265 0.29 16.59 -1.88
C PHE A 265 0.24 15.73 -0.62
N CYS A 266 -0.92 15.70 0.03
CA CYS A 266 -1.12 14.85 1.19
C CYS A 266 -2.42 14.06 1.03
N ALA A 267 -2.36 12.77 1.31
CA ALA A 267 -3.52 11.89 1.34
C ALA A 267 -3.45 11.00 2.59
N GLY A 268 -4.54 10.38 2.93
CA GLY A 268 -4.59 9.43 4.04
C GLY A 268 -6.00 8.94 4.29
N ALA A 269 -6.14 7.78 4.91
CA ALA A 269 -7.41 7.12 5.08
C ALA A 269 -7.79 6.93 6.55
N SER A 270 -9.10 6.96 6.86
CA SER A 270 -9.60 6.73 8.21
C SER A 270 -9.02 7.76 9.21
N SER A 271 -8.36 7.30 10.25
CA SER A 271 -7.56 8.15 11.15
C SER A 271 -6.55 9.00 10.37
N GLY A 272 -5.93 8.44 9.33
CA GLY A 272 -5.02 9.15 8.43
C GLY A 272 -5.71 10.24 7.61
N GLY A 273 -6.96 10.04 7.22
CA GLY A 273 -7.78 11.09 6.60
C GLY A 273 -7.99 12.30 7.54
N GLY A 274 -8.24 12.04 8.81
CA GLY A 274 -8.29 13.07 9.84
C GLY A 274 -6.93 13.73 10.10
N CYS A 275 -5.84 12.94 10.13
CA CYS A 275 -4.47 13.46 10.24
C CYS A 275 -4.10 14.32 9.03
N THR A 276 -4.55 13.96 7.81
CA THR A 276 -4.43 14.80 6.62
C THR A 276 -5.07 16.16 6.85
N MET A 277 -6.29 16.22 7.37
CA MET A 277 -6.94 17.47 7.71
C MET A 277 -6.12 18.30 8.72
N ARG A 278 -5.59 17.64 9.77
CA ARG A 278 -4.78 18.32 10.78
C ARG A 278 -3.45 18.82 10.22
N PHE A 279 -2.82 18.07 9.31
CA PHE A 279 -1.60 18.50 8.64
C PHE A 279 -1.83 19.74 7.77
N MET A 280 -2.95 19.75 7.04
CA MET A 280 -3.36 20.95 6.25
C MET A 280 -3.69 22.15 7.11
N MET A 281 -4.25 21.97 8.30
CA MET A 281 -4.48 23.05 9.26
C MET A 281 -3.15 23.66 9.77
N GLN A 282 -2.12 22.84 9.92
CA GLN A 282 -0.83 23.27 10.48
C GLN A 282 0.07 23.93 9.42
N PHE A 283 0.01 23.47 8.16
CA PHE A 283 0.87 23.90 7.06
C PHE A 283 0.09 24.14 5.75
N PRO A 284 -0.98 24.94 5.77
CA PRO A 284 -1.88 25.06 4.60
C PRO A 284 -1.18 25.65 3.36
N GLU A 285 -0.17 26.51 3.57
CA GLU A 285 0.56 27.20 2.52
C GLU A 285 1.62 26.30 1.82
N ARG A 286 1.90 25.12 2.40
CA ARG A 286 2.94 24.24 1.90
C ARG A 286 2.43 23.24 0.87
N PHE A 287 1.15 22.91 0.90
CA PHE A 287 0.55 21.89 0.06
C PHE A 287 -0.22 22.47 -1.12
N LYS A 288 -0.15 21.78 -2.25
CA LYS A 288 -0.88 22.12 -3.47
C LYS A 288 -2.32 21.65 -3.41
N ALA A 289 -2.55 20.46 -2.86
CA ALA A 289 -3.86 19.87 -2.65
C ALA A 289 -3.81 18.75 -1.61
N ALA A 290 -4.98 18.31 -1.12
CA ALA A 290 -5.11 17.19 -0.20
C ALA A 290 -6.27 16.27 -0.55
N ILE A 291 -6.14 14.98 -0.18
CA ILE A 291 -7.15 13.93 -0.38
C ILE A 291 -7.46 13.25 0.96
N PRO A 292 -8.33 13.82 1.80
CA PRO A 292 -8.82 13.15 3.00
C PRO A 292 -9.78 12.03 2.61
N CYS A 293 -9.38 10.76 2.81
CA CYS A 293 -10.19 9.60 2.50
C CYS A 293 -10.87 9.07 3.77
N CYS A 294 -12.18 8.85 3.73
CA CYS A 294 -13.04 8.42 4.84
C CYS A 294 -12.59 8.98 6.20
N PRO A 295 -12.42 10.31 6.33
CA PRO A 295 -11.69 10.89 7.45
C PRO A 295 -12.38 10.60 8.77
N MET A 296 -11.65 9.91 9.66
CA MET A 296 -11.96 9.87 11.07
C MET A 296 -11.41 11.15 11.70
N ASP A 297 -11.98 11.51 12.78
CA ASP A 297 -11.75 12.79 13.37
C ASP A 297 -10.66 12.84 14.46
N PRO A 298 -9.54 13.54 14.26
CA PRO A 298 -8.64 13.94 15.32
C PRO A 298 -8.92 15.34 15.91
N ILE A 299 -9.99 16.02 15.48
CA ILE A 299 -10.29 17.40 15.85
C ILE A 299 -11.50 17.47 16.76
N VAL A 300 -12.60 16.86 16.32
CA VAL A 300 -13.84 16.70 17.09
C VAL A 300 -14.41 15.30 16.86
N PRO A 301 -15.10 14.64 17.81
CA PRO A 301 -15.45 13.22 17.76
C PRO A 301 -16.62 12.91 16.78
N ILE A 302 -16.51 13.32 15.54
CA ILE A 302 -17.54 13.16 14.50
C ILE A 302 -17.80 11.67 14.20
N HIS A 303 -16.78 10.83 14.29
CA HIS A 303 -16.90 9.38 14.09
C HIS A 303 -17.89 8.70 15.06
N GLN A 304 -18.19 9.32 16.18
CA GLN A 304 -19.16 8.82 17.17
C GLN A 304 -20.60 9.09 16.78
N VAL A 305 -20.84 9.88 15.74
CA VAL A 305 -22.20 10.20 15.29
C VAL A 305 -22.84 9.00 14.66
N LYS A 306 -23.93 8.56 15.22
CA LYS A 306 -24.69 7.40 14.75
C LYS A 306 -25.66 7.76 13.63
N GLU A 307 -26.11 8.98 13.59
CA GLU A 307 -27.11 9.48 12.66
C GLU A 307 -26.47 10.17 11.46
N LYS A 308 -27.26 10.35 10.41
CA LYS A 308 -26.83 11.12 9.25
C LYS A 308 -26.53 12.56 9.67
N TYR A 309 -25.42 13.09 9.20
CA TYR A 309 -25.05 14.47 9.47
C TYR A 309 -26.12 15.44 8.95
N GLU A 310 -26.47 16.41 9.79
CA GLU A 310 -27.42 17.48 9.47
C GLU A 310 -26.85 18.88 9.80
N GLY A 311 -25.55 19.06 9.70
CA GLY A 311 -24.88 20.34 9.91
C GLY A 311 -24.41 20.64 11.34
N GLN A 312 -24.78 19.82 12.34
CA GLN A 312 -24.47 20.10 13.75
C GLN A 312 -22.97 20.08 14.07
N PHE A 313 -22.18 19.25 13.39
CA PHE A 313 -20.73 19.16 13.64
C PHE A 313 -19.94 20.25 12.92
N ALA A 314 -20.49 20.87 11.90
CA ALA A 314 -19.83 21.97 11.20
C ALA A 314 -19.56 23.16 12.13
N ASP A 315 -20.40 23.41 13.12
CA ASP A 315 -20.21 24.50 14.08
C ASP A 315 -18.93 24.30 14.92
N ASP A 316 -18.68 23.07 15.37
CA ASP A 316 -17.48 22.76 16.17
C ASP A 316 -16.23 22.77 15.29
N LEU A 317 -16.34 22.28 14.04
CA LEU A 317 -15.25 22.35 13.07
C LEU A 317 -14.92 23.79 12.66
N VAL A 318 -15.92 24.67 12.48
CA VAL A 318 -15.68 26.09 12.22
C VAL A 318 -14.88 26.72 13.36
N LYS A 319 -15.20 26.40 14.62
CA LYS A 319 -14.43 26.87 15.78
C LYS A 319 -13.01 26.33 15.76
N ALA A 320 -12.84 25.01 15.47
CA ALA A 320 -11.53 24.39 15.38
C ALA A 320 -10.68 25.00 14.27
N PHE A 321 -11.25 25.28 13.09
CA PHE A 321 -10.59 25.91 11.95
C PHE A 321 -10.29 27.40 12.14
N GLN A 322 -10.80 27.98 13.20
CA GLN A 322 -10.45 29.31 13.65
C GLN A 322 -9.62 29.30 14.95
N GLY A 323 -9.23 28.11 15.41
CA GLY A 323 -8.48 27.89 16.64
C GLY A 323 -6.97 27.95 16.45
N ASN A 324 -6.28 27.19 17.26
CA ASN A 324 -4.82 27.06 17.24
C ASN A 324 -4.38 25.69 16.74
N VAL A 325 -3.22 25.68 16.12
CA VAL A 325 -2.38 24.50 15.88
C VAL A 325 -1.12 24.66 16.71
N TYR A 326 -0.43 23.56 17.00
CA TYR A 326 0.87 23.64 17.65
C TYR A 326 1.98 23.69 16.59
N LYS A 327 2.93 24.62 16.73
CA LYS A 327 4.11 24.72 15.87
C LYS A 327 5.39 24.58 16.71
N TRP A 328 6.38 23.91 16.17
CA TRP A 328 7.69 23.77 16.82
C TRP A 328 8.47 25.07 16.71
N ASN A 329 8.94 25.61 17.86
CA ASN A 329 9.70 26.87 17.91
C ASN A 329 11.22 26.66 18.05
N GLY A 330 11.68 25.42 17.98
CA GLY A 330 13.07 25.00 18.20
C GLY A 330 13.29 24.34 19.57
N THR A 331 12.36 24.52 20.52
CA THR A 331 12.45 23.94 21.87
C THR A 331 11.16 23.22 22.25
N ASP A 332 10.00 23.83 21.99
CA ASP A 332 8.71 23.34 22.42
C ASP A 332 7.66 23.47 21.31
N MET A 333 6.57 22.70 21.44
CA MET A 333 5.35 22.87 20.66
C MET A 333 4.57 24.05 21.27
N VAL A 334 4.39 25.11 20.50
CA VAL A 334 3.67 26.30 20.95
C VAL A 334 2.34 26.49 20.20
N PRO A 335 1.25 26.80 20.92
CA PRO A 335 -0.02 27.07 20.27
C PRO A 335 0.11 28.34 19.41
N THR A 336 -0.20 28.17 18.12
CA THR A 336 -0.12 29.25 17.12
C THR A 336 -1.45 29.36 16.41
N ARG A 337 -1.92 30.60 16.21
CA ARG A 337 -3.16 30.83 15.46
C ARG A 337 -3.05 30.22 14.07
N MET A 338 -4.04 29.43 13.70
CA MET A 338 -4.11 28.82 12.38
C MET A 338 -4.32 29.88 11.30
N ASP A 339 -3.68 29.75 10.16
CA ASP A 339 -3.98 30.55 8.98
C ASP A 339 -5.23 29.99 8.29
N THR A 340 -6.39 30.45 8.74
CA THR A 340 -7.69 30.03 8.21
C THR A 340 -7.86 30.44 6.75
N GLU A 341 -7.29 31.58 6.34
CA GLU A 341 -7.41 32.07 4.96
C GLU A 341 -6.63 31.16 3.99
N ALA A 342 -5.40 30.80 4.30
CA ALA A 342 -4.65 29.86 3.50
C ALA A 342 -5.30 28.47 3.51
N PHE A 343 -5.76 28.00 4.66
CA PHE A 343 -6.42 26.70 4.80
C PHE A 343 -7.66 26.54 3.93
N VAL A 344 -8.53 27.56 3.84
CA VAL A 344 -9.76 27.46 3.02
C VAL A 344 -9.49 27.62 1.53
N LYS A 345 -8.35 28.21 1.13
CA LYS A 345 -7.92 28.31 -0.27
C LYS A 345 -7.30 27.01 -0.80
N LEU A 346 -6.81 26.14 0.08
CA LEU A 346 -6.21 24.86 -0.31
C LEU A 346 -7.29 23.93 -0.90
N PRO A 347 -7.17 23.46 -2.15
CA PRO A 347 -8.12 22.53 -2.75
C PRO A 347 -8.09 21.17 -2.04
N MET A 348 -9.27 20.62 -1.72
CA MET A 348 -9.40 19.29 -1.15
C MET A 348 -10.39 18.44 -1.94
N HIS A 349 -10.03 17.18 -2.17
CA HIS A 349 -10.93 16.20 -2.75
C HIS A 349 -11.19 15.09 -1.74
N PHE A 350 -12.29 15.18 -1.04
CA PHE A 350 -12.71 14.17 -0.07
C PHE A 350 -13.15 12.91 -0.80
N VAL A 351 -12.89 11.77 -0.18
CA VAL A 351 -13.30 10.45 -0.68
C VAL A 351 -14.01 9.70 0.43
N HIS A 352 -15.14 9.08 0.14
CA HIS A 352 -15.88 8.27 1.11
C HIS A 352 -16.77 7.26 0.42
N ALA A 353 -17.02 6.10 1.04
CA ALA A 353 -18.09 5.21 0.62
C ALA A 353 -19.39 5.52 1.37
N SER A 354 -20.52 5.44 0.67
CA SER A 354 -21.84 5.81 1.21
C SER A 354 -22.26 4.96 2.42
N SER A 355 -21.87 3.69 2.44
CA SER A 355 -22.25 2.70 3.46
C SER A 355 -21.18 2.49 4.54
N ASP A 356 -20.14 3.32 4.62
CA ASP A 356 -19.10 3.21 5.64
C ASP A 356 -19.70 3.25 7.05
N GLN A 357 -19.52 2.15 7.80
CA GLN A 357 -20.01 2.00 9.18
C GLN A 357 -18.92 2.28 10.22
N THR A 358 -17.66 2.35 9.81
CA THR A 358 -16.53 2.65 10.71
C THR A 358 -16.34 4.14 10.88
N CYS A 359 -16.15 4.87 9.79
CA CYS A 359 -16.16 6.33 9.76
C CYS A 359 -17.38 6.80 8.96
N LYS A 360 -18.36 7.35 9.62
CA LYS A 360 -19.58 7.76 8.92
C LYS A 360 -19.29 8.86 7.90
N ILE A 361 -19.90 8.77 6.71
CA ILE A 361 -19.79 9.80 5.65
C ILE A 361 -20.16 11.21 6.14
N ALA A 362 -20.91 11.29 7.22
CA ALA A 362 -21.22 12.52 7.95
C ALA A 362 -19.96 13.34 8.28
N SER A 363 -18.81 12.69 8.52
CA SER A 363 -17.54 13.39 8.77
C SER A 363 -17.11 14.22 7.56
N SER A 364 -17.09 13.64 6.36
CA SER A 364 -16.75 14.35 5.12
C SER A 364 -17.69 15.52 4.85
N TYR A 365 -18.99 15.31 5.01
CA TYR A 365 -19.97 16.40 4.88
C TYR A 365 -19.72 17.53 5.88
N SER A 366 -19.37 17.18 7.11
CA SER A 366 -19.10 18.17 8.17
C SER A 366 -17.85 18.99 7.86
N TYR A 367 -16.78 18.37 7.41
CA TYR A 367 -15.55 19.06 7.00
C TYR A 367 -15.79 20.02 5.86
N ILE A 368 -16.47 19.57 4.80
CA ILE A 368 -16.77 20.38 3.62
C ILE A 368 -17.66 21.56 3.99
N GLU A 369 -18.72 21.33 4.77
CA GLU A 369 -19.63 22.37 5.17
C GLU A 369 -18.94 23.43 6.06
N ALA A 370 -18.11 23.00 7.00
CA ALA A 370 -17.37 23.94 7.86
C ALA A 370 -16.38 24.79 7.04
N ARG A 371 -15.65 24.17 6.12
CA ARG A 371 -14.73 24.88 5.23
C ARG A 371 -15.47 25.85 4.30
N LYS A 372 -16.62 25.43 3.75
CA LYS A 372 -17.48 26.26 2.92
C LYS A 372 -17.97 27.51 3.67
N ARG A 373 -18.39 27.34 4.93
CA ARG A 373 -18.81 28.50 5.79
C ARG A 373 -17.67 29.48 6.05
N LEU A 374 -16.44 29.02 5.97
CA LEU A 374 -15.25 29.86 6.11
C LEU A 374 -14.72 30.40 4.77
N GLY A 375 -15.37 30.05 3.65
CA GLY A 375 -15.06 30.59 2.33
C GLY A 375 -14.37 29.64 1.36
N ALA A 376 -14.22 28.37 1.67
CA ALA A 376 -13.70 27.40 0.71
C ALA A 376 -14.66 27.21 -0.48
N THR A 377 -14.11 27.19 -1.70
CA THR A 377 -14.87 27.08 -2.95
C THR A 377 -14.40 25.95 -3.87
N GLN A 378 -13.31 25.26 -3.50
CA GLN A 378 -12.66 24.27 -4.36
C GLN A 378 -12.77 22.84 -3.83
N ASP A 379 -13.46 22.63 -2.70
CA ASP A 379 -13.65 21.30 -2.13
C ASP A 379 -14.56 20.45 -3.00
N ARG A 380 -14.17 19.18 -3.16
CA ARG A 380 -14.92 18.17 -3.89
C ARG A 380 -15.15 16.96 -3.00
N LEU A 381 -16.13 16.14 -3.35
CA LEU A 381 -16.40 14.87 -2.70
C LEU A 381 -16.69 13.78 -3.76
N ARG A 382 -15.88 12.73 -3.75
CA ARG A 382 -16.21 11.47 -4.42
C ARG A 382 -16.89 10.57 -3.40
N VAL A 383 -18.11 10.18 -3.69
CA VAL A 383 -18.83 9.15 -2.93
C VAL A 383 -18.86 7.88 -3.77
N TYR A 384 -18.32 6.80 -3.21
CA TYR A 384 -18.46 5.47 -3.79
C TYR A 384 -19.75 4.82 -3.29
N SER A 385 -20.59 4.34 -4.21
CA SER A 385 -21.76 3.52 -3.89
C SER A 385 -21.34 2.09 -3.53
N ASP A 386 -22.29 1.29 -3.07
CA ASP A 386 -22.02 -0.14 -2.82
C ASP A 386 -21.69 -0.88 -4.13
N GLU A 387 -22.25 -0.45 -5.25
CA GLU A 387 -21.94 -0.97 -6.57
C GLU A 387 -20.52 -0.59 -6.98
N ASP A 388 -20.13 0.69 -6.83
CA ASP A 388 -18.75 1.13 -7.08
C ASP A 388 -17.73 0.29 -6.26
N MET A 389 -18.01 0.09 -4.96
CA MET A 389 -17.13 -0.70 -4.08
C MET A 389 -17.05 -2.17 -4.50
N ALA A 390 -18.16 -2.74 -4.95
CA ALA A 390 -18.21 -4.13 -5.40
C ALA A 390 -17.35 -4.38 -6.66
N GLU A 391 -17.17 -3.39 -7.54
CA GLU A 391 -16.28 -3.48 -8.70
C GLU A 391 -14.82 -3.74 -8.29
N TYR A 392 -14.42 -3.29 -7.09
CA TYR A 392 -13.11 -3.55 -6.49
C TYR A 392 -13.11 -4.76 -5.53
N GLY A 393 -14.13 -5.63 -5.61
CA GLY A 393 -14.23 -6.81 -4.74
C GLY A 393 -14.54 -6.51 -3.28
N LEU A 394 -15.02 -5.32 -2.96
CA LEU A 394 -15.29 -4.87 -1.59
C LEU A 394 -16.80 -4.96 -1.30
N PRO A 395 -17.25 -5.96 -0.51
CA PRO A 395 -18.64 -6.04 -0.09
C PRO A 395 -18.99 -4.90 0.90
N VAL A 396 -20.27 -4.63 1.07
CA VAL A 396 -20.80 -3.54 1.92
C VAL A 396 -20.18 -3.49 3.31
N MET A 397 -19.86 -4.64 3.93
CA MET A 397 -19.19 -4.69 5.24
C MET A 397 -17.78 -4.11 5.22
N LEU A 398 -17.20 -3.93 4.03
CA LEU A 398 -15.87 -3.36 3.80
C LEU A 398 -15.94 -1.98 3.16
N ALA A 399 -17.09 -1.32 3.19
CA ALA A 399 -17.26 0.03 2.65
C ALA A 399 -16.31 1.07 3.26
N HIS A 400 -15.74 0.78 4.43
CA HIS A 400 -14.68 1.63 5.01
C HIS A 400 -13.43 1.74 4.12
N PHE A 401 -13.17 0.77 3.25
CA PHE A 401 -11.94 0.68 2.45
C PHE A 401 -11.99 1.52 1.15
N SER A 402 -12.59 2.69 1.20
CA SER A 402 -12.71 3.61 0.06
C SER A 402 -11.36 4.12 -0.49
N TRP A 403 -10.25 3.86 0.20
CA TRP A 403 -8.91 4.11 -0.34
C TRP A 403 -8.47 3.08 -1.40
N VAL A 404 -9.10 1.90 -1.47
CA VAL A 404 -8.81 0.91 -2.54
C VAL A 404 -9.17 1.49 -3.89
N PRO A 405 -10.45 1.84 -4.20
CA PRO A 405 -10.76 2.48 -5.47
C PRO A 405 -10.07 3.83 -5.66
N LEU A 406 -9.76 4.57 -4.57
CA LEU A 406 -8.98 5.81 -4.67
C LEU A 406 -7.61 5.56 -5.28
N LEU A 407 -6.86 4.56 -4.80
CA LEU A 407 -5.48 4.29 -5.19
C LEU A 407 -5.36 3.45 -6.47
N ASP A 408 -6.47 2.90 -6.97
CA ASP A 408 -6.53 2.09 -8.19
C ASP A 408 -7.09 2.83 -9.40
N ASP A 409 -7.93 3.85 -9.19
CA ASP A 409 -8.59 4.54 -10.29
C ASP A 409 -7.79 5.74 -10.77
N TYR A 410 -7.19 5.62 -11.96
CA TYR A 410 -6.45 6.66 -12.67
C TYR A 410 -7.17 7.13 -13.95
N SER A 411 -8.42 6.74 -14.13
CA SER A 411 -9.25 7.14 -15.26
C SER A 411 -9.50 8.66 -15.30
N GLU A 412 -9.95 9.15 -16.44
CA GLU A 412 -10.34 10.56 -16.58
C GLU A 412 -11.49 10.91 -15.63
N GLY A 413 -11.31 11.97 -14.86
CA GLY A 413 -12.27 12.39 -13.83
C GLY A 413 -12.11 11.74 -12.47
N SER A 414 -11.23 10.75 -12.31
CA SER A 414 -10.93 10.14 -11.02
C SER A 414 -10.22 11.12 -10.06
N VAL A 415 -10.18 10.77 -8.78
CA VAL A 415 -9.55 11.61 -7.75
C VAL A 415 -8.03 11.65 -7.94
N MET A 416 -7.39 10.52 -8.26
CA MET A 416 -5.96 10.49 -8.53
C MET A 416 -5.62 11.27 -9.79
N ARG A 417 -6.42 11.18 -10.85
CA ARG A 417 -6.23 11.99 -12.07
C ARG A 417 -6.39 13.48 -11.77
N TRP A 418 -7.36 13.86 -10.93
CA TRP A 418 -7.50 15.25 -10.48
C TRP A 418 -6.26 15.75 -9.76
N MET A 419 -5.65 14.94 -8.88
CA MET A 419 -4.40 15.30 -8.19
C MET A 419 -3.25 15.47 -9.18
N ILE A 420 -3.07 14.51 -10.09
CA ILE A 420 -2.00 14.52 -11.09
C ILE A 420 -2.09 15.74 -12.01
N ASN A 421 -3.30 16.16 -12.37
CA ASN A 421 -3.52 17.34 -13.19
C ASN A 421 -3.12 18.67 -12.49
N GLN A 422 -2.68 18.61 -11.25
CA GLN A 422 -2.14 19.74 -10.50
C GLN A 422 -0.61 19.72 -10.35
N PHE A 423 0.05 18.72 -10.93
CA PHE A 423 1.52 18.56 -10.91
C PHE A 423 2.25 19.69 -11.64
#